data_91953be57d833abff6cdacee0f4e432b
#
_entry.id   91953be57d833abff6cdacee0f4e432b
#
_cell.length_a   1.000
_cell.length_b   1.000
_cell.length_c   1.000
_cell.angle_alpha   90.00
_cell.angle_beta   90.00
_cell.angle_gamma   90.00
#
_symmetry.space_group_name_H-M   'P 1'
#
loop_
_entity.id
_entity.type
_entity.pdbx_description
1 polymer ?
#
loop_
_entity_poly.entity_id
_entity_poly.type
_entity_poly.pdbx_seq_one_letter_code
_entity_poly.pdbx_strand_id
1 'polypeptide(L)'
;LTESYPVNIAGKGEVLLEADHLTNKRIKEISFQLRKGEILGFGGLVGAGRTEVARAIYGADRILSGRLKKNGETFCPANPRDGLKHGIGLIPEDRKRQGLILGMSVKENTVFSIYDKCTNTGVIQKSKVESLVDDYIKELKIKTPNREQIAKNLSGGNQQKIVLAKMLATNCDVLIFDEPTRGIDVGAKQEIYALMTELAKQGKGIIMISSEMPELIGMSDRILVMSHGKIVG
;
A
#
# COMPACT_ATOMS: atom_id res chain seq x y z
N LEU A 1 27.07 -1.86 5.37
CA LEU A 1 25.89 -1.95 6.21
C LEU A 1 25.07 -3.14 5.68
N THR A 2 25.04 -4.24 6.44
CA THR A 2 24.15 -5.38 6.16
C THR A 2 22.70 -4.93 6.38
N GLU A 3 21.86 -5.11 5.38
CA GLU A 3 20.42 -4.87 5.53
C GLU A 3 19.88 -5.87 6.56
N SER A 4 19.27 -5.38 7.63
CA SER A 4 18.57 -6.20 8.60
C SER A 4 17.06 -6.07 8.37
N TYR A 5 16.36 -7.19 8.31
CA TYR A 5 14.92 -7.20 8.11
C TYR A 5 14.22 -7.49 9.44
N PRO A 6 13.21 -6.68 9.82
CA PRO A 6 12.44 -6.94 11.03
C PRO A 6 11.58 -8.20 10.86
N VAL A 7 11.62 -9.10 11.83
CA VAL A 7 10.84 -10.35 11.79
C VAL A 7 9.38 -10.06 12.11
N ASN A 8 8.46 -10.49 11.24
CA ASN A 8 7.04 -10.49 11.51
C ASN A 8 6.68 -11.75 12.33
N ILE A 9 6.42 -11.57 13.62
CA ILE A 9 5.98 -12.63 14.53
C ILE A 9 4.45 -12.61 14.76
N ALA A 10 3.72 -11.81 14.00
CA ALA A 10 2.26 -11.79 14.11
C ALA A 10 1.67 -13.15 13.70
N GLY A 11 0.80 -13.70 14.52
CA GLY A 11 0.05 -14.90 14.19
C GLY A 11 -0.84 -14.65 12.96
N LYS A 12 -0.84 -15.58 12.00
CA LYS A 12 -1.69 -15.48 10.82
C LYS A 12 -3.15 -15.59 11.22
N GLY A 13 -3.89 -14.50 11.06
CA GLY A 13 -5.31 -14.44 11.37
C GLY A 13 -6.18 -15.06 10.26
N GLU A 14 -7.46 -14.69 10.27
CA GLU A 14 -8.44 -15.07 9.25
C GLU A 14 -8.07 -14.54 7.87
N VAL A 15 -8.64 -15.15 6.81
CA VAL A 15 -8.50 -14.68 5.43
C VAL A 15 -9.17 -13.30 5.31
N LEU A 16 -8.36 -12.30 4.98
CA LEU A 16 -8.79 -10.91 4.80
C LEU A 16 -9.17 -10.61 3.35
N LEU A 17 -8.34 -11.06 2.40
CA LEU A 17 -8.56 -10.90 0.96
C LEU A 17 -8.35 -12.24 0.26
N GLU A 18 -9.25 -12.57 -0.67
CA GLU A 18 -9.15 -13.72 -1.55
C GLU A 18 -9.28 -13.29 -3.00
N ALA A 19 -8.34 -13.70 -3.82
CA ALA A 19 -8.40 -13.63 -5.26
C ALA A 19 -8.65 -15.03 -5.81
N ASP A 20 -9.65 -15.17 -6.67
CA ASP A 20 -10.07 -16.45 -7.25
C ASP A 20 -10.10 -16.32 -8.78
N HIS A 21 -9.13 -16.92 -9.46
CA HIS A 21 -8.95 -16.95 -10.92
C HIS A 21 -9.02 -15.57 -11.59
N LEU A 22 -8.45 -14.53 -10.96
CA LEU A 22 -8.46 -13.19 -11.53
C LEU A 22 -7.74 -13.14 -12.87
N THR A 23 -8.43 -12.60 -13.85
CA THR A 23 -7.91 -12.47 -15.21
C THR A 23 -8.23 -11.08 -15.77
N ASN A 24 -7.24 -10.47 -16.43
CA ASN A 24 -7.39 -9.27 -17.23
C ASN A 24 -6.51 -9.37 -18.49
N LYS A 25 -6.23 -8.26 -19.17
CA LYS A 25 -5.41 -8.26 -20.39
C LYS A 25 -3.96 -8.73 -20.17
N ARG A 26 -3.44 -8.68 -18.94
CA ARG A 26 -2.03 -8.91 -18.60
C ARG A 26 -1.80 -10.01 -17.59
N ILE A 27 -2.80 -10.37 -16.78
CA ILE A 27 -2.75 -11.42 -15.78
C ILE A 27 -3.77 -12.52 -16.10
N LYS A 28 -3.44 -13.76 -15.77
CA LYS A 28 -4.24 -14.95 -16.11
C LYS A 28 -4.37 -15.86 -14.90
N GLU A 29 -5.63 -16.10 -14.48
CA GLU A 29 -6.00 -17.07 -13.45
C GLU A 29 -5.22 -16.91 -12.13
N ILE A 30 -5.06 -15.69 -11.68
CA ILE A 30 -4.38 -15.38 -10.42
C ILE A 30 -5.29 -15.78 -9.26
N SER A 31 -4.81 -16.72 -8.44
CA SER A 31 -5.52 -17.17 -7.24
C SER A 31 -4.58 -17.15 -6.04
N PHE A 32 -5.01 -16.48 -4.97
CA PHE A 32 -4.30 -16.45 -3.70
C PHE A 32 -5.20 -15.98 -2.57
N GLN A 33 -4.72 -16.13 -1.34
CA GLN A 33 -5.34 -15.59 -0.14
C GLN A 33 -4.31 -14.76 0.62
N LEU A 34 -4.76 -13.65 1.20
CA LEU A 34 -4.01 -12.82 2.14
C LEU A 34 -4.73 -12.85 3.49
N ARG A 35 -3.98 -13.07 4.57
CA ARG A 35 -4.51 -13.14 5.93
C ARG A 35 -4.25 -11.85 6.71
N LYS A 36 -5.04 -11.64 7.77
CA LYS A 36 -4.75 -10.57 8.74
C LYS A 36 -3.38 -10.80 9.38
N GLY A 37 -2.58 -9.73 9.45
CA GLY A 37 -1.23 -9.80 10.02
C GLY A 37 -0.18 -10.43 9.10
N GLU A 38 -0.53 -10.80 7.86
CA GLU A 38 0.39 -11.40 6.89
C GLU A 38 1.04 -10.34 6.01
N ILE A 39 2.34 -10.53 5.73
CA ILE A 39 3.06 -9.87 4.64
C ILE A 39 3.26 -10.91 3.54
N LEU A 40 2.47 -10.80 2.46
CA LEU A 40 2.52 -11.67 1.30
C LEU A 40 3.38 -11.04 0.21
N GLY A 41 4.50 -11.65 -0.11
CA GLY A 41 5.43 -11.20 -1.14
C GLY A 41 5.03 -11.65 -2.55
N PHE A 42 5.17 -10.76 -3.52
CA PHE A 42 5.06 -11.08 -4.94
C PHE A 42 6.43 -10.89 -5.61
N GLY A 43 7.09 -12.00 -5.95
CA GLY A 43 8.36 -12.05 -6.66
C GLY A 43 8.19 -12.31 -8.15
N GLY A 44 9.24 -12.03 -8.91
CA GLY A 44 9.30 -12.30 -10.36
C GLY A 44 10.08 -11.23 -11.11
N LEU A 45 10.39 -11.49 -12.36
CA LEU A 45 11.10 -10.54 -13.22
C LEU A 45 10.26 -9.30 -13.54
N VAL A 46 10.91 -8.23 -14.00
CA VAL A 46 10.22 -7.05 -14.52
C VAL A 46 9.31 -7.47 -15.67
N GLY A 47 8.04 -7.01 -15.61
CA GLY A 47 7.02 -7.41 -16.59
C GLY A 47 6.32 -8.75 -16.29
N ALA A 48 6.60 -9.39 -15.15
CA ALA A 48 5.93 -10.65 -14.77
C ALA A 48 4.43 -10.51 -14.45
N GLY A 49 3.91 -9.28 -14.31
CA GLY A 49 2.50 -9.03 -14.04
C GLY A 49 2.16 -8.67 -12.57
N ARG A 50 3.17 -8.47 -11.72
CA ARG A 50 3.00 -8.18 -10.29
C ARG A 50 2.21 -6.88 -10.04
N THR A 51 2.65 -5.78 -10.66
CA THR A 51 1.97 -4.47 -10.59
C THR A 51 0.55 -4.55 -11.16
N GLU A 52 0.34 -5.35 -12.21
CA GLU A 52 -0.97 -5.56 -12.82
C GLU A 52 -1.95 -6.27 -11.86
N VAL A 53 -1.47 -7.21 -11.04
CA VAL A 53 -2.27 -7.81 -9.95
C VAL A 53 -2.66 -6.74 -8.93
N ALA A 54 -1.71 -5.95 -8.45
CA ALA A 54 -1.97 -4.85 -7.52
C ALA A 54 -3.01 -3.87 -8.05
N ARG A 55 -2.85 -3.45 -9.31
CA ARG A 55 -3.75 -2.51 -10.00
C ARG A 55 -5.16 -3.08 -10.18
N ALA A 56 -5.28 -4.37 -10.49
CA ALA A 56 -6.58 -5.04 -10.61
C ALA A 56 -7.32 -5.09 -9.27
N ILE A 57 -6.63 -5.45 -8.19
CA ILE A 57 -7.20 -5.52 -6.83
C ILE A 57 -7.62 -4.13 -6.33
N TYR A 58 -6.82 -3.11 -6.64
CA TYR A 58 -7.10 -1.71 -6.27
C TYR A 58 -8.19 -1.06 -7.13
N GLY A 59 -8.56 -1.68 -8.27
CA GLY A 59 -9.54 -1.15 -9.22
C GLY A 59 -8.98 -0.15 -10.23
N ALA A 60 -7.65 -0.05 -10.36
CA ALA A 60 -7.01 0.77 -11.40
C ALA A 60 -7.04 0.09 -12.77
N ASP A 61 -7.10 -1.24 -12.82
CA ASP A 61 -7.25 -2.03 -14.03
C ASP A 61 -8.51 -2.91 -13.92
N ARG A 62 -9.27 -3.01 -15.03
CA ARG A 62 -10.51 -3.77 -15.08
C ARG A 62 -10.24 -5.28 -14.97
N ILE A 63 -10.96 -5.96 -14.11
CA ILE A 63 -11.03 -7.42 -14.04
C ILE A 63 -12.00 -7.91 -15.14
N LEU A 64 -11.58 -8.86 -15.96
CA LEU A 64 -12.37 -9.44 -17.05
C LEU A 64 -13.10 -10.72 -16.59
N SER A 65 -12.46 -11.53 -15.73
CA SER A 65 -13.05 -12.71 -15.11
C SER A 65 -12.38 -13.02 -13.78
N GLY A 66 -12.98 -13.92 -13.01
CA GLY A 66 -12.56 -14.24 -11.65
C GLY A 66 -13.32 -13.43 -10.60
N ARG A 67 -12.95 -13.57 -9.35
CA ARG A 67 -13.62 -12.94 -8.20
C ARG A 67 -12.62 -12.46 -7.18
N LEU A 68 -12.96 -11.32 -6.54
CA LEU A 68 -12.31 -10.84 -5.32
C LEU A 68 -13.31 -10.98 -4.17
N LYS A 69 -12.80 -11.44 -3.01
CA LYS A 69 -13.55 -11.42 -1.77
C LYS A 69 -12.74 -10.74 -0.69
N LYS A 70 -13.39 -9.95 0.14
CA LYS A 70 -12.82 -9.36 1.33
C LYS A 70 -13.69 -9.70 2.54
N ASN A 71 -13.10 -10.30 3.57
CA ASN A 71 -13.82 -10.84 4.72
C ASN A 71 -14.98 -11.79 4.31
N GLY A 72 -14.77 -12.56 3.25
CA GLY A 72 -15.79 -13.48 2.69
C GLY A 72 -16.80 -12.85 1.72
N GLU A 73 -16.91 -11.52 1.68
CA GLU A 73 -17.84 -10.80 0.80
C GLU A 73 -17.24 -10.53 -0.57
N THR A 74 -17.95 -10.89 -1.64
CA THR A 74 -17.52 -10.65 -3.02
C THR A 74 -17.63 -9.18 -3.36
N PHE A 75 -16.60 -8.63 -4.01
CA PHE A 75 -16.57 -7.27 -4.53
C PHE A 75 -15.84 -7.22 -5.89
N CYS A 76 -16.09 -6.17 -6.66
CA CYS A 76 -15.39 -5.90 -7.91
C CYS A 76 -15.18 -4.39 -8.04
N PRO A 77 -13.97 -3.88 -7.75
CA PRO A 77 -13.73 -2.45 -7.78
C PRO A 77 -13.73 -1.94 -9.23
N ALA A 78 -14.62 -1.00 -9.54
CA ALA A 78 -14.73 -0.39 -10.86
C ALA A 78 -13.66 0.68 -11.11
N ASN A 79 -13.10 1.24 -10.03
CA ASN A 79 -12.09 2.29 -10.05
C ASN A 79 -11.35 2.36 -8.69
N PRO A 80 -10.24 3.11 -8.57
CA PRO A 80 -9.49 3.27 -7.33
C PRO A 80 -10.30 3.76 -6.11
N ARG A 81 -11.30 4.61 -6.34
CA ARG A 81 -12.19 5.08 -5.25
C ARG A 81 -13.01 3.93 -4.65
N ASP A 82 -13.43 2.99 -5.48
CA ASP A 82 -14.12 1.78 -5.00
C ASP A 82 -13.17 0.86 -4.24
N GLY A 83 -11.92 0.69 -4.71
CA GLY A 83 -10.90 -0.03 -3.98
C GLY A 83 -10.70 0.53 -2.58
N LEU A 84 -10.57 1.87 -2.46
CA LEU A 84 -10.46 2.55 -1.15
C LEU A 84 -11.70 2.34 -0.27
N LYS A 85 -12.91 2.36 -0.83
CA LYS A 85 -14.15 2.09 -0.07
C LYS A 85 -14.19 0.67 0.50
N HIS A 86 -13.60 -0.29 -0.22
CA HIS A 86 -13.42 -1.66 0.26
C HIS A 86 -12.20 -1.82 1.18
N GLY A 87 -11.54 -0.73 1.58
CA GLY A 87 -10.41 -0.74 2.50
C GLY A 87 -9.12 -1.27 1.90
N ILE A 88 -8.95 -1.14 0.58
CA ILE A 88 -7.72 -1.51 -0.14
C ILE A 88 -6.95 -0.25 -0.48
N GLY A 89 -5.70 -0.15 -0.03
CA GLY A 89 -4.79 0.94 -0.33
C GLY A 89 -3.64 0.49 -1.21
N LEU A 90 -3.25 1.31 -2.18
CA LEU A 90 -2.09 1.08 -3.03
C LEU A 90 -1.04 2.17 -2.82
N ILE A 91 0.14 1.76 -2.42
CA ILE A 91 1.36 2.56 -2.38
C ILE A 91 2.13 2.25 -3.67
N PRO A 92 2.07 3.12 -4.70
CA PRO A 92 2.57 2.82 -6.02
C PRO A 92 4.08 2.94 -6.13
N GLU A 93 4.67 2.24 -7.11
CA GLU A 93 6.08 2.30 -7.47
C GLU A 93 6.54 3.74 -7.75
N ASP A 94 5.83 4.47 -8.61
CA ASP A 94 6.14 5.88 -8.92
C ASP A 94 5.30 6.80 -8.03
N ARG A 95 5.79 7.01 -6.79
CA ARG A 95 5.13 7.91 -5.83
C ARG A 95 5.00 9.34 -6.33
N LYS A 96 5.92 9.81 -7.19
CA LYS A 96 5.91 11.18 -7.68
C LYS A 96 4.81 11.46 -8.70
N ARG A 97 4.47 10.46 -9.51
CA ARG A 97 3.44 10.58 -10.55
C ARG A 97 2.07 10.05 -10.09
N GLN A 98 2.05 9.02 -9.22
CA GLN A 98 0.83 8.29 -8.88
C GLN A 98 0.46 8.42 -7.39
N GLY A 99 1.43 8.63 -6.52
CA GLY A 99 1.23 8.66 -5.07
C GLY A 99 0.93 10.04 -4.51
N LEU A 100 1.57 11.09 -5.03
CA LEU A 100 1.54 12.45 -4.47
C LEU A 100 1.18 13.49 -5.52
N ILE A 101 0.63 14.60 -5.05
CA ILE A 101 0.57 15.86 -5.79
C ILE A 101 1.73 16.71 -5.25
N LEU A 102 2.85 16.71 -5.97
CA LEU A 102 4.13 17.27 -5.48
C LEU A 102 4.08 18.74 -5.12
N GLY A 103 3.20 19.53 -5.76
CA GLY A 103 2.99 20.95 -5.46
C GLY A 103 2.11 21.21 -4.24
N MET A 104 1.48 20.20 -3.67
CA MET A 104 0.68 20.29 -2.45
C MET A 104 1.51 20.04 -1.20
N SER A 105 1.02 20.55 -0.06
CA SER A 105 1.62 20.35 1.26
C SER A 105 1.50 18.88 1.74
N VAL A 106 2.23 18.56 2.79
CA VAL A 106 2.07 17.28 3.54
C VAL A 106 0.62 17.12 3.96
N LYS A 107 0.01 18.17 4.53
CA LYS A 107 -1.38 18.18 4.97
C LYS A 107 -2.34 17.85 3.83
N GLU A 108 -2.27 18.61 2.75
CA GLU A 108 -3.18 18.42 1.62
C GLU A 108 -3.07 17.03 1.00
N ASN A 109 -1.84 16.52 0.81
CA ASN A 109 -1.62 15.17 0.30
C ASN A 109 -2.21 14.10 1.23
N THR A 110 -2.00 14.23 2.55
CA THR A 110 -2.47 13.24 3.53
C THR A 110 -3.99 13.11 3.52
N VAL A 111 -4.72 14.23 3.46
CA VAL A 111 -6.19 14.22 3.55
C VAL A 111 -6.89 14.19 2.19
N PHE A 112 -6.14 14.22 1.09
CA PHE A 112 -6.71 14.31 -0.26
C PHE A 112 -7.81 13.28 -0.55
N SER A 113 -7.62 12.05 -0.09
CA SER A 113 -8.56 10.94 -0.31
C SER A 113 -9.73 10.91 0.69
N ILE A 114 -9.73 11.78 1.70
CA ILE A 114 -10.73 11.80 2.77
C ILE A 114 -11.36 13.19 2.98
N TYR A 115 -11.20 14.13 2.07
CA TYR A 115 -11.79 15.46 2.21
C TYR A 115 -13.28 15.41 2.53
N ASP A 116 -14.02 14.49 1.89
CA ASP A 116 -15.46 14.30 2.16
C ASP A 116 -15.73 13.97 3.63
N LYS A 117 -14.86 13.18 4.29
CA LYS A 117 -14.97 12.80 5.70
C LYS A 117 -14.55 13.92 6.66
N CYS A 118 -13.78 14.89 6.18
CA CYS A 118 -13.31 16.04 6.94
C CYS A 118 -14.22 17.25 6.79
N THR A 119 -15.33 17.13 6.04
CA THR A 119 -16.25 18.20 5.73
C THR A 119 -17.53 18.03 6.54
N ASN A 120 -18.01 19.09 7.17
CA ASN A 120 -19.33 19.13 7.78
C ASN A 120 -20.13 20.27 7.14
N THR A 121 -21.32 19.98 6.60
CA THR A 121 -22.19 20.96 5.90
C THR A 121 -21.47 21.79 4.82
N GLY A 122 -20.50 21.16 4.10
CA GLY A 122 -19.72 21.84 3.06
C GLY A 122 -18.49 22.62 3.56
N VAL A 123 -18.24 22.66 4.88
CA VAL A 123 -17.10 23.37 5.48
C VAL A 123 -16.07 22.37 6.00
N ILE A 124 -14.80 22.55 5.62
CA ILE A 124 -13.70 21.71 6.11
C ILE A 124 -13.43 22.02 7.59
N GLN A 125 -13.42 21.00 8.43
CA GLN A 125 -13.09 21.10 9.84
C GLN A 125 -11.57 21.19 10.02
N LYS A 126 -11.01 22.40 9.92
CA LYS A 126 -9.55 22.63 9.95
C LYS A 126 -8.84 21.97 11.13
N SER A 127 -9.34 22.16 12.36
CA SER A 127 -8.72 21.60 13.57
C SER A 127 -8.65 20.07 13.53
N LYS A 128 -9.70 19.41 13.04
CA LYS A 128 -9.74 17.95 12.89
C LYS A 128 -8.71 17.45 11.84
N VAL A 129 -8.62 18.14 10.71
CA VAL A 129 -7.64 17.84 9.66
C VAL A 129 -6.21 18.03 10.19
N GLU A 130 -5.96 19.14 10.87
CA GLU A 130 -4.64 19.45 11.41
C GLU A 130 -4.19 18.44 12.46
N SER A 131 -5.06 18.09 13.42
CA SER A 131 -4.78 17.05 14.41
C SER A 131 -4.46 15.72 13.75
N LEU A 132 -5.30 15.25 12.80
CA LEU A 132 -5.10 14.00 12.09
C LEU A 132 -3.74 13.95 11.36
N VAL A 133 -3.37 15.04 10.71
CA VAL A 133 -2.10 15.11 9.96
C VAL A 133 -0.91 15.14 10.92
N ASP A 134 -0.99 15.89 12.01
CA ASP A 134 0.07 15.94 13.03
C ASP A 134 0.26 14.56 13.69
N ASP A 135 -0.82 13.81 13.91
CA ASP A 135 -0.75 12.43 14.42
C ASP A 135 -0.01 11.52 13.44
N TYR A 136 -0.31 11.57 12.13
CA TYR A 136 0.43 10.79 11.13
C TYR A 136 1.87 11.24 10.95
N ILE A 137 2.17 12.54 11.03
CA ILE A 137 3.57 13.04 11.00
C ILE A 137 4.36 12.41 12.14
N LYS A 138 3.79 12.35 13.34
CA LYS A 138 4.40 11.77 14.54
C LYS A 138 4.51 10.25 14.45
N GLU A 139 3.41 9.56 14.13
CA GLU A 139 3.32 8.09 14.06
C GLU A 139 4.29 7.52 13.03
N LEU A 140 4.28 8.08 11.81
CA LEU A 140 5.14 7.64 10.72
C LEU A 140 6.53 8.28 10.74
N LYS A 141 6.81 9.13 11.75
CA LYS A 141 8.09 9.85 11.88
C LYS A 141 8.47 10.57 10.58
N ILE A 142 7.52 11.32 10.00
CA ILE A 142 7.75 12.10 8.79
C ILE A 142 8.65 13.30 9.16
N LYS A 143 9.86 13.33 8.60
CA LYS A 143 10.81 14.44 8.82
C LYS A 143 10.39 15.62 7.95
N THR A 144 9.60 16.52 8.52
CA THR A 144 9.12 17.75 7.90
C THR A 144 9.17 18.90 8.92
N PRO A 145 9.46 20.16 8.50
CA PRO A 145 9.42 21.31 9.40
C PRO A 145 8.03 21.56 10.00
N ASN A 146 6.98 21.34 9.20
CA ASN A 146 5.59 21.48 9.59
C ASN A 146 4.69 20.80 8.56
N ARG A 147 3.38 20.73 8.82
CA ARG A 147 2.39 20.12 7.91
C ARG A 147 2.12 20.90 6.63
N GLU A 148 2.49 22.18 6.56
CA GLU A 148 2.32 23.03 5.37
C GLU A 148 3.51 22.91 4.39
N GLN A 149 4.56 22.17 4.76
CA GLN A 149 5.71 21.93 3.89
C GLN A 149 5.28 21.26 2.59
N ILE A 150 5.72 21.82 1.45
CA ILE A 150 5.44 21.26 0.13
C ILE A 150 6.14 19.91 -0.04
N ALA A 151 5.39 18.89 -0.48
CA ALA A 151 5.87 17.50 -0.59
C ALA A 151 7.09 17.35 -1.50
N LYS A 152 7.18 18.15 -2.56
CA LYS A 152 8.34 18.17 -3.49
C LYS A 152 9.68 18.39 -2.78
N ASN A 153 9.68 19.15 -1.70
CA ASN A 153 10.90 19.57 -0.99
C ASN A 153 11.39 18.52 0.04
N LEU A 154 10.69 17.40 0.18
CA LEU A 154 11.04 16.33 1.11
C LEU A 154 11.84 15.23 0.43
N SER A 155 12.63 14.48 1.22
CA SER A 155 13.35 13.30 0.76
C SER A 155 12.41 12.20 0.27
N GLY A 156 12.93 11.28 -0.55
CA GLY A 156 12.15 10.16 -1.08
C GLY A 156 11.48 9.32 0.00
N GLY A 157 12.16 9.03 1.10
CA GLY A 157 11.61 8.29 2.24
C GLY A 157 10.45 9.03 2.92
N ASN A 158 10.56 10.36 3.10
CA ASN A 158 9.47 11.15 3.68
C ASN A 158 8.28 11.27 2.72
N GLN A 159 8.54 11.40 1.41
CA GLN A 159 7.48 11.34 0.40
C GLN A 159 6.72 10.01 0.45
N GLN A 160 7.42 8.86 0.60
CA GLN A 160 6.80 7.54 0.74
C GLN A 160 5.91 7.46 1.98
N LYS A 161 6.38 8.01 3.09
CA LYS A 161 5.59 8.08 4.34
C LYS A 161 4.32 8.93 4.20
N ILE A 162 4.34 10.00 3.39
CA ILE A 162 3.13 10.79 3.10
C ILE A 162 2.14 9.97 2.28
N VAL A 163 2.59 9.19 1.28
CA VAL A 163 1.71 8.27 0.54
C VAL A 163 1.07 7.25 1.48
N LEU A 164 1.86 6.70 2.41
CA LEU A 164 1.36 5.78 3.42
C LEU A 164 0.33 6.47 4.33
N ALA A 165 0.62 7.66 4.85
CA ALA A 165 -0.32 8.44 5.65
C ALA A 165 -1.65 8.66 4.93
N LYS A 166 -1.61 9.01 3.64
CA LYS A 166 -2.80 9.15 2.79
C LYS A 166 -3.63 7.86 2.73
N MET A 167 -2.99 6.70 2.60
CA MET A 167 -3.69 5.41 2.57
C MET A 167 -4.25 5.04 3.95
N LEU A 168 -3.49 5.24 5.02
CA LEU A 168 -3.95 4.97 6.38
C LEU A 168 -5.14 5.87 6.77
N ALA A 169 -5.14 7.14 6.35
CA ALA A 169 -6.25 8.06 6.58
C ALA A 169 -7.58 7.57 5.97
N THR A 170 -7.54 6.75 4.92
CA THR A 170 -8.74 6.13 4.34
C THR A 170 -9.23 4.91 5.12
N ASN A 171 -8.52 4.51 6.20
CA ASN A 171 -8.82 3.34 7.02
C ASN A 171 -8.70 2.01 6.25
N CYS A 172 -7.70 1.90 5.35
CA CYS A 172 -7.41 0.66 4.66
C CYS A 172 -6.87 -0.40 5.63
N ASP A 173 -7.32 -1.63 5.47
CA ASP A 173 -6.86 -2.83 6.20
C ASP A 173 -6.09 -3.80 5.30
N VAL A 174 -6.19 -3.65 3.97
CA VAL A 174 -5.29 -4.25 2.98
C VAL A 174 -4.43 -3.15 2.38
N LEU A 175 -3.11 -3.30 2.49
CA LEU A 175 -2.14 -2.34 1.95
C LEU A 175 -1.24 -3.04 0.94
N ILE A 176 -1.20 -2.52 -0.28
CA ILE A 176 -0.36 -3.03 -1.36
C ILE A 176 0.83 -2.07 -1.52
N PHE A 177 2.03 -2.57 -1.31
CA PHE A 177 3.28 -1.85 -1.49
C PHE A 177 3.93 -2.31 -2.79
N ASP A 178 3.92 -1.48 -3.81
CA ASP A 178 4.55 -1.77 -5.10
C ASP A 178 5.92 -1.08 -5.16
N GLU A 179 7.00 -1.87 -5.11
CA GLU A 179 8.40 -1.43 -5.06
C GLU A 179 8.63 -0.34 -3.99
N PRO A 180 8.28 -0.59 -2.70
CA PRO A 180 8.18 0.47 -1.68
C PRO A 180 9.47 1.20 -1.38
N THR A 181 10.61 0.58 -1.67
CA THR A 181 11.94 1.07 -1.33
C THR A 181 12.72 1.57 -2.55
N ARG A 182 12.11 1.53 -3.73
CA ARG A 182 12.77 1.99 -4.96
C ARG A 182 13.10 3.47 -4.91
N GLY A 183 14.38 3.79 -5.17
CA GLY A 183 14.87 5.16 -5.14
C GLY A 183 14.86 5.82 -3.76
N ILE A 184 15.00 5.02 -2.71
CA ILE A 184 15.10 5.45 -1.32
C ILE A 184 16.49 5.04 -0.80
N ASP A 185 17.08 5.86 0.07
CA ASP A 185 18.35 5.52 0.73
C ASP A 185 18.21 4.37 1.75
N VAL A 186 19.33 3.71 2.06
CA VAL A 186 19.36 2.51 2.90
C VAL A 186 18.74 2.74 4.29
N GLY A 187 18.98 3.91 4.88
CA GLY A 187 18.41 4.23 6.20
C GLY A 187 16.89 4.36 6.16
N ALA A 188 16.37 5.01 5.11
CA ALA A 188 14.93 5.15 4.93
C ALA A 188 14.25 3.84 4.51
N LYS A 189 14.93 2.91 3.81
CA LYS A 189 14.43 1.55 3.56
C LYS A 189 14.08 0.84 4.87
N GLN A 190 14.99 0.87 5.86
CA GLN A 190 14.77 0.24 7.16
C GLN A 190 13.56 0.83 7.91
N GLU A 191 13.35 2.14 7.81
CA GLU A 191 12.18 2.79 8.39
C GLU A 191 10.86 2.29 7.73
N ILE A 192 10.85 2.07 6.42
CA ILE A 192 9.67 1.53 5.69
C ILE A 192 9.43 0.06 6.08
N TYR A 193 10.46 -0.77 6.17
CA TYR A 193 10.30 -2.16 6.61
C TYR A 193 9.73 -2.25 8.03
N ALA A 194 10.25 -1.44 8.95
CA ALA A 194 9.73 -1.39 10.31
C ALA A 194 8.26 -0.96 10.35
N LEU A 195 7.86 0.02 9.53
CA LEU A 195 6.46 0.45 9.41
C LEU A 195 5.56 -0.66 8.85
N MET A 196 5.99 -1.38 7.81
CA MET A 196 5.22 -2.51 7.26
C MET A 196 5.02 -3.60 8.31
N THR A 197 6.07 -3.96 9.03
CA THR A 197 6.00 -4.97 10.11
C THR A 197 5.05 -4.52 11.22
N GLU A 198 5.10 -3.26 11.62
CA GLU A 198 4.19 -2.72 12.65
C GLU A 198 2.73 -2.73 12.20
N LEU A 199 2.47 -2.36 10.96
CA LEU A 199 1.12 -2.43 10.37
C LEU A 199 0.59 -3.87 10.30
N ALA A 200 1.46 -4.85 9.97
CA ALA A 200 1.09 -6.26 10.01
C ALA A 200 0.74 -6.71 11.44
N LYS A 201 1.54 -6.34 12.45
CA LYS A 201 1.25 -6.61 13.86
C LYS A 201 -0.08 -6.02 14.32
N GLN A 202 -0.50 -4.89 13.76
CA GLN A 202 -1.81 -4.28 14.00
C GLN A 202 -2.96 -5.02 13.29
N GLY A 203 -2.68 -6.13 12.60
CA GLY A 203 -3.68 -6.96 11.92
C GLY A 203 -3.98 -6.54 10.48
N LYS A 204 -3.25 -5.60 9.89
CA LYS A 204 -3.40 -5.28 8.48
C LYS A 204 -2.81 -6.40 7.60
N GLY A 205 -3.45 -6.70 6.48
CA GLY A 205 -2.89 -7.57 5.45
C GLY A 205 -2.01 -6.75 4.51
N ILE A 206 -0.79 -7.20 4.26
CA ILE A 206 0.15 -6.50 3.40
C ILE A 206 0.50 -7.36 2.20
N ILE A 207 0.38 -6.80 1.00
CA ILE A 207 0.97 -7.34 -0.22
C ILE A 207 2.22 -6.51 -0.51
N MET A 208 3.37 -7.18 -0.59
CA MET A 208 4.64 -6.56 -0.94
C MET A 208 5.11 -7.04 -2.30
N ILE A 209 5.27 -6.12 -3.24
CA ILE A 209 5.86 -6.37 -4.54
C ILE A 209 7.26 -5.79 -4.53
N SER A 210 8.27 -6.61 -4.82
CA SER A 210 9.65 -6.15 -4.98
C SER A 210 10.37 -6.92 -6.07
N SER A 211 11.26 -6.24 -6.78
CA SER A 211 12.23 -6.84 -7.68
C SER A 211 13.49 -7.30 -6.96
N GLU A 212 13.69 -6.87 -5.71
CA GLU A 212 14.83 -7.25 -4.87
C GLU A 212 14.52 -8.52 -4.07
N MET A 213 15.03 -9.68 -4.48
CA MET A 213 14.76 -10.96 -3.82
C MET A 213 15.14 -10.96 -2.32
N PRO A 214 16.26 -10.34 -1.89
CA PRO A 214 16.59 -10.25 -0.47
C PRO A 214 15.52 -9.53 0.36
N GLU A 215 14.89 -8.48 -0.18
CA GLU A 215 13.77 -7.80 0.49
C GLU A 215 12.57 -8.74 0.68
N LEU A 216 12.19 -9.45 -0.38
CA LEU A 216 11.05 -10.38 -0.31
C LEU A 216 11.29 -11.48 0.70
N ILE A 217 12.47 -12.11 0.68
CA ILE A 217 12.83 -13.19 1.63
C ILE A 217 12.85 -12.64 3.06
N GLY A 218 13.40 -11.44 3.26
CA GLY A 218 13.56 -10.86 4.59
C GLY A 218 12.26 -10.33 5.20
N MET A 219 11.32 -9.90 4.38
CA MET A 219 10.11 -9.22 4.83
C MET A 219 8.83 -10.06 4.77
N SER A 220 8.77 -11.05 3.88
CA SER A 220 7.52 -11.76 3.60
C SER A 220 7.37 -13.00 4.47
N ASP A 221 6.15 -13.28 4.93
CA ASP A 221 5.79 -14.53 5.58
C ASP A 221 5.69 -15.67 4.56
N ARG A 222 5.28 -15.32 3.35
CA ARG A 222 5.07 -16.22 2.22
C ARG A 222 5.29 -15.45 0.92
N ILE A 223 5.85 -16.12 -0.09
CA ILE A 223 6.16 -15.50 -1.39
C ILE A 223 5.43 -16.25 -2.49
N LEU A 224 4.79 -15.52 -3.38
CA LEU A 224 4.25 -16.01 -4.65
C LEU A 224 5.17 -15.56 -5.79
N VAL A 225 5.60 -16.50 -6.60
CA VAL A 225 6.45 -16.19 -7.76
C VAL A 225 5.59 -16.06 -9.00
N MET A 226 5.77 -14.94 -9.71
CA MET A 226 5.04 -14.66 -10.95
C MET A 226 5.92 -14.74 -12.17
N SER A 227 5.36 -15.26 -13.25
CA SER A 227 5.96 -15.27 -14.59
C SER A 227 4.86 -15.16 -15.65
N HIS A 228 5.07 -14.28 -16.65
CA HIS A 228 4.14 -14.09 -17.78
C HIS A 228 2.67 -13.94 -17.37
N GLY A 229 2.42 -13.18 -16.31
CA GLY A 229 1.07 -12.91 -15.81
C GLY A 229 0.39 -14.05 -15.07
N LYS A 230 1.15 -15.08 -14.63
CA LYS A 230 0.66 -16.24 -13.84
C LYS A 230 1.47 -16.41 -12.56
N ILE A 231 0.86 -17.01 -11.55
CA ILE A 231 1.58 -17.55 -10.39
C ILE A 231 2.15 -18.91 -10.80
N VAL A 232 3.46 -19.10 -10.58
CA VAL A 232 4.19 -20.30 -10.97
C VAL A 232 4.87 -21.02 -9.79
N GLY A 233 4.84 -20.42 -8.59
CA GLY A 233 5.41 -20.98 -7.36
C GLY A 233 5.09 -20.12 -6.15
#